data_cc65ee1047ffe3033f21e4cfe4a950d9
#
_entry.id   cc65ee1047ffe3033f21e4cfe4a950d9
#
_cell.length_a   1.000
_cell.length_b   1.000
_cell.length_c   1.000
_cell.angle_alpha   90.00
_cell.angle_beta   90.00
_cell.angle_gamma   90.00
#
_symmetry.space_group_name_H-M   'P 1'
#
loop_
_entity.id
_entity.type
_entity.pdbx_description
1 polymer ?
#
loop_
_entity_poly.entity_id
_entity_poly.type
_entity_poly.pdbx_seq_one_letter_code
_entity_poly.pdbx_strand_id
1 'polypeptide(L)'
;MTQTATAPISPESRAERPRSHWDRVATAAEHQHWDAVASGVAEILAADVLERDRGNLDPTTELEPLRSSGLVNLLDPAEFGGGGAVWSTAFRVIRILAAADASLAQILLYHYVNSANIAFSAPESERERFYRATIEGRWLWGDSVNPVDPDLELTPRGDGFELNGLKRFSTGVSSGDAVLVNAVIATGDRAGETLTFVLPRDRAGIEPLGDWDFLGQRQSASGSVRFTGVRVDASEILGALVDEPFATLITPSIQLGFGNLYLGIAQGALAKGRGLTLGRKNSWFLSGVETYAQDPFVRRLYGELVAHTAAAEALADRVGALHDAEVARGAAVTAESRAAQAIEIAKVKIVTDALALDVTTRIYEATGSSSAKSAIGLDLYWRNVRTHSLHDPVDYKKLEVGANYLTGDVQPLSLYT
;
A
#
# COMPACT_ATOMS: atom_id res chain seq x y z
N MET A 1 -8.87 -19.38 -23.25
CA MET A 1 -8.44 -17.99 -23.39
C MET A 1 -6.99 -18.06 -23.86
N THR A 2 -6.73 -17.61 -25.07
CA THR A 2 -5.43 -17.69 -25.72
C THR A 2 -4.53 -16.58 -25.20
N GLN A 3 -3.45 -16.94 -24.50
CA GLN A 3 -2.36 -16.04 -24.15
C GLN A 3 -1.71 -15.54 -25.45
N THR A 4 -1.80 -14.25 -25.72
CA THR A 4 -0.96 -13.59 -26.73
C THR A 4 0.44 -13.44 -26.14
N ALA A 5 1.39 -14.23 -26.63
CA ALA A 5 2.79 -14.09 -26.32
C ALA A 5 3.31 -12.74 -26.85
N THR A 6 3.77 -11.87 -25.97
CA THR A 6 4.49 -10.63 -26.30
C THR A 6 5.78 -10.96 -27.03
N ALA A 7 6.08 -10.23 -28.10
CA ALA A 7 7.30 -10.41 -28.88
C ALA A 7 8.55 -10.18 -28.03
N PRO A 8 9.63 -10.97 -28.18
CA PRO A 8 10.85 -10.80 -27.40
C PRO A 8 11.55 -9.49 -27.75
N ILE A 9 11.82 -8.69 -26.71
CA ILE A 9 12.58 -7.44 -26.82
C ILE A 9 14.04 -7.76 -27.16
N SER A 10 14.63 -6.97 -28.04
CA SER A 10 16.01 -7.18 -28.51
C SER A 10 17.05 -7.09 -27.39
N PRO A 11 18.15 -7.85 -27.43
CA PRO A 11 19.22 -7.82 -26.39
C PRO A 11 19.84 -6.44 -26.16
N GLU A 12 19.82 -5.56 -27.15
CA GLU A 12 20.41 -4.21 -27.08
C GLU A 12 19.61 -3.26 -26.15
N SER A 13 18.31 -3.47 -25.98
CA SER A 13 17.50 -2.69 -25.03
C SER A 13 17.72 -3.09 -23.57
N ARG A 14 18.42 -4.19 -23.29
CA ARG A 14 18.75 -4.66 -21.93
C ARG A 14 19.97 -3.96 -21.32
N ALA A 15 20.86 -3.38 -22.14
CA ALA A 15 22.14 -2.83 -21.68
C ALA A 15 22.04 -1.43 -21.05
N GLU A 16 20.94 -0.70 -21.25
CA GLU A 16 20.76 0.69 -20.85
C GLU A 16 19.68 0.90 -19.77
N ARG A 17 19.36 -0.13 -18.98
CA ARG A 17 18.35 0.06 -17.93
C ARG A 17 18.96 0.71 -16.71
N PRO A 18 18.35 1.78 -16.24
CA PRO A 18 18.86 2.58 -15.16
C PRO A 18 18.85 1.82 -13.84
N ARG A 19 19.82 2.09 -13.00
CA ARG A 19 19.78 1.75 -11.57
C ARG A 19 18.66 2.56 -10.93
N SER A 20 17.83 1.94 -10.09
CA SER A 20 16.98 2.72 -9.23
C SER A 20 17.85 3.43 -8.19
N HIS A 21 17.39 4.56 -7.66
CA HIS A 21 18.08 5.25 -6.55
C HIS A 21 18.01 4.45 -5.23
N TRP A 22 17.20 3.39 -5.17
CA TRP A 22 17.17 2.44 -4.05
C TRP A 22 18.25 1.37 -4.24
N ASP A 23 19.49 1.74 -4.04
CA ASP A 23 20.68 0.92 -4.32
C ASP A 23 21.31 0.30 -3.05
N ARG A 24 20.58 0.30 -1.93
CA ARG A 24 21.05 -0.13 -0.61
C ARG A 24 19.92 -0.73 0.24
N VAL A 25 20.28 -1.27 1.37
CA VAL A 25 19.37 -1.66 2.46
C VAL A 25 19.32 -0.53 3.50
N ALA A 26 18.19 -0.37 4.18
CA ALA A 26 18.03 0.62 5.23
C ALA A 26 19.04 0.46 6.36
N THR A 27 19.47 1.59 6.93
CA THR A 27 20.27 1.61 8.15
C THR A 27 19.39 1.73 9.39
N ALA A 28 19.90 1.31 10.56
CA ALA A 28 19.20 1.51 11.83
C ALA A 28 18.91 3.00 12.13
N ALA A 29 19.82 3.89 11.74
CA ALA A 29 19.65 5.33 11.90
C ALA A 29 18.54 5.88 11.01
N GLU A 30 18.40 5.38 9.78
CA GLU A 30 17.31 5.73 8.88
C GLU A 30 15.97 5.29 9.47
N HIS A 31 15.85 4.03 9.90
CA HIS A 31 14.65 3.54 10.56
C HIS A 31 14.29 4.40 11.79
N GLN A 32 15.26 4.66 12.68
CA GLN A 32 15.03 5.47 13.88
C GLN A 32 14.51 6.87 13.56
N HIS A 33 15.08 7.51 12.55
CA HIS A 33 14.67 8.86 12.12
C HIS A 33 13.22 8.85 11.61
N TRP A 34 12.91 7.99 10.65
CA TRP A 34 11.59 7.98 10.02
C TRP A 34 10.51 7.36 10.91
N ASP A 35 10.84 6.42 11.79
CA ASP A 35 9.93 5.92 12.82
C ASP A 35 9.51 7.07 13.78
N ALA A 36 10.43 7.95 14.16
CA ALA A 36 10.11 9.11 15.00
C ALA A 36 9.21 10.11 14.29
N VAL A 37 9.49 10.42 13.01
CA VAL A 37 8.63 11.28 12.17
C VAL A 37 7.24 10.68 12.04
N ALA A 38 7.14 9.40 11.67
CA ALA A 38 5.87 8.70 11.51
C ALA A 38 5.07 8.66 12.82
N SER A 39 5.73 8.45 13.96
CA SER A 39 5.07 8.44 15.28
C SER A 39 4.47 9.80 15.62
N GLY A 40 5.17 10.89 15.35
CA GLY A 40 4.62 12.24 15.55
C GLY A 40 3.40 12.52 14.68
N VAL A 41 3.42 12.08 13.41
CA VAL A 41 2.25 12.18 12.52
C VAL A 41 1.11 11.29 13.00
N ALA A 42 1.40 10.05 13.42
CA ALA A 42 0.41 9.13 13.95
C ALA A 42 -0.35 9.69 15.15
N GLU A 43 0.34 10.39 16.06
CA GLU A 43 -0.30 11.08 17.20
C GLU A 43 -1.29 12.15 16.77
N ILE A 44 -0.95 12.92 15.72
CA ILE A 44 -1.85 13.93 15.14
C ILE A 44 -3.09 13.25 14.56
N LEU A 45 -2.89 12.22 13.74
CA LEU A 45 -3.98 11.51 13.05
C LEU A 45 -4.90 10.75 14.01
N ALA A 46 -4.37 10.24 15.13
CA ALA A 46 -5.15 9.52 16.13
C ALA A 46 -6.17 10.41 16.87
N ALA A 47 -5.96 11.73 16.92
CA ALA A 47 -6.72 12.65 17.76
C ALA A 47 -8.23 12.67 17.42
N ASP A 48 -8.58 12.55 16.15
CA ASP A 48 -9.96 12.68 15.64
C ASP A 48 -10.36 11.53 14.68
N VAL A 49 -9.54 10.48 14.55
CA VAL A 49 -9.77 9.37 13.60
C VAL A 49 -11.18 8.78 13.67
N LEU A 50 -11.76 8.67 14.87
CA LEU A 50 -13.08 8.10 15.04
C LEU A 50 -14.20 9.05 14.56
N GLU A 51 -14.02 10.35 14.71
CA GLU A 51 -14.94 11.36 14.20
C GLU A 51 -14.89 11.39 12.67
N ARG A 52 -13.69 11.40 12.11
CA ARG A 52 -13.48 11.36 10.65
C ARG A 52 -14.03 10.08 10.02
N ASP A 53 -13.79 8.90 10.61
CA ASP A 53 -14.37 7.63 10.15
C ASP A 53 -15.90 7.69 10.11
N ARG A 54 -16.55 8.29 11.11
CA ARG A 54 -18.01 8.47 11.14
C ARG A 54 -18.52 9.43 10.08
N GLY A 55 -17.76 10.49 9.82
CA GLY A 55 -18.08 11.47 8.79
C GLY A 55 -18.10 10.89 7.38
N ASN A 56 -17.26 9.89 7.14
CA ASN A 56 -17.13 9.21 5.83
C ASN A 56 -16.93 10.20 4.66
N LEU A 57 -16.11 11.22 4.88
CA LEU A 57 -15.75 12.20 3.86
C LEU A 57 -14.33 11.90 3.37
N ASP A 58 -14.07 12.15 2.11
CA ASP A 58 -12.73 12.04 1.57
C ASP A 58 -11.79 13.04 2.28
N PRO A 59 -10.60 12.61 2.72
CA PRO A 59 -9.68 13.46 3.45
C PRO A 59 -9.10 14.57 2.55
N THR A 60 -8.93 15.75 3.11
CA THR A 60 -8.33 16.92 2.46
C THR A 60 -7.25 17.53 3.34
N THR A 61 -7.64 18.23 4.39
CA THR A 61 -6.71 18.85 5.35
C THR A 61 -5.98 17.83 6.21
N GLU A 62 -6.55 16.65 6.38
CA GLU A 62 -6.00 15.51 7.10
C GLU A 62 -4.74 14.93 6.45
N LEU A 63 -4.52 15.21 5.18
CA LEU A 63 -3.30 14.82 4.45
C LEU A 63 -2.12 15.79 4.66
N GLU A 64 -2.38 16.99 5.19
CA GLU A 64 -1.31 17.98 5.41
C GLU A 64 -0.22 17.54 6.39
N PRO A 65 -0.50 16.82 7.50
CA PRO A 65 0.55 16.25 8.34
C PRO A 65 1.49 15.30 7.58
N LEU A 66 0.98 14.53 6.60
CA LEU A 66 1.81 13.66 5.75
C LEU A 66 2.72 14.48 4.82
N ARG A 67 2.20 15.60 4.27
CA ARG A 67 2.96 16.50 3.39
C ARG A 67 4.02 17.29 4.14
N SER A 68 3.63 17.91 5.25
CA SER A 68 4.51 18.82 6.03
C SER A 68 5.63 18.08 6.76
N SER A 69 5.43 16.81 7.09
CA SER A 69 6.46 15.97 7.70
C SER A 69 7.50 15.43 6.72
N GLY A 70 7.26 15.56 5.40
CA GLY A 70 8.10 14.97 4.36
C GLY A 70 7.83 13.50 4.06
N LEU A 71 6.85 12.87 4.72
CA LEU A 71 6.52 11.47 4.49
C LEU A 71 6.05 11.20 3.06
N VAL A 72 5.39 12.16 2.40
CA VAL A 72 5.01 11.99 0.99
C VAL A 72 6.20 11.86 0.04
N ASN A 73 7.34 12.45 0.37
CA ASN A 73 8.54 12.37 -0.47
C ASN A 73 9.60 11.41 0.09
N LEU A 74 9.22 10.53 1.01
CA LEU A 74 10.13 9.64 1.71
C LEU A 74 10.96 8.76 0.77
N LEU A 75 10.33 8.16 -0.23
CA LEU A 75 10.96 7.26 -1.20
C LEU A 75 11.62 7.99 -2.38
N ASP A 76 11.38 9.29 -2.55
CA ASP A 76 11.94 10.05 -3.67
C ASP A 76 13.44 10.30 -3.50
N PRO A 77 14.21 10.45 -4.61
CA PRO A 77 15.65 10.64 -4.56
C PRO A 77 16.08 11.87 -3.75
N ALA A 78 17.07 11.68 -2.86
CA ALA A 78 17.63 12.79 -2.05
C ALA A 78 18.29 13.86 -2.91
N GLU A 79 18.86 13.51 -4.07
CA GLU A 79 19.48 14.47 -5.00
C GLU A 79 18.51 15.50 -5.57
N PHE A 80 17.21 15.20 -5.59
CA PHE A 80 16.15 16.13 -6.01
C PHE A 80 15.39 16.74 -4.83
N GLY A 81 15.81 16.44 -3.59
CA GLY A 81 15.18 16.97 -2.37
C GLY A 81 14.16 16.03 -1.71
N GLY A 82 14.07 14.79 -2.15
CA GLY A 82 13.29 13.74 -1.50
C GLY A 82 13.96 13.18 -0.25
N GLY A 83 13.31 12.26 0.43
CA GLY A 83 13.81 11.62 1.66
C GLY A 83 14.95 10.63 1.43
N GLY A 84 15.08 10.07 0.24
CA GLY A 84 16.12 9.11 -0.12
C GLY A 84 16.07 7.82 0.68
N ALA A 85 14.96 7.52 1.32
CA ALA A 85 14.77 6.30 2.06
C ALA A 85 14.49 5.10 1.14
N VAL A 86 14.62 3.89 1.68
CA VAL A 86 14.34 2.66 0.96
C VAL A 86 13.03 2.00 1.42
N TRP A 87 12.59 0.97 0.73
CA TRP A 87 11.26 0.37 0.89
C TRP A 87 10.98 -0.17 2.29
N SER A 88 11.96 -0.80 2.96
CA SER A 88 11.75 -1.32 4.33
C SER A 88 11.42 -0.20 5.31
N THR A 89 11.98 1.00 5.12
CA THR A 89 11.63 2.20 5.89
C THR A 89 10.21 2.66 5.60
N ALA A 90 9.80 2.70 4.32
CA ALA A 90 8.43 3.05 3.95
C ALA A 90 7.41 2.08 4.57
N PHE A 91 7.67 0.77 4.55
CA PHE A 91 6.80 -0.22 5.16
C PHE A 91 6.65 -0.03 6.68
N ARG A 92 7.73 0.33 7.39
CA ARG A 92 7.67 0.67 8.82
C ARG A 92 6.82 1.90 9.07
N VAL A 93 6.97 2.95 8.26
CA VAL A 93 6.12 4.16 8.32
C VAL A 93 4.65 3.80 8.15
N ILE A 94 4.29 3.00 7.13
CA ILE A 94 2.91 2.54 6.93
C ILE A 94 2.39 1.79 8.15
N ARG A 95 3.19 0.89 8.75
CA ARG A 95 2.82 0.14 9.95
C ARG A 95 2.53 1.05 11.14
N ILE A 96 3.38 2.06 11.38
CA ILE A 96 3.21 3.02 12.48
C ILE A 96 1.95 3.86 12.27
N LEU A 97 1.74 4.38 11.08
CA LEU A 97 0.55 5.18 10.76
C LEU A 97 -0.73 4.34 10.84
N ALA A 98 -0.71 3.10 10.36
CA ALA A 98 -1.87 2.20 10.36
C ALA A 98 -2.33 1.82 11.78
N ALA A 99 -1.46 1.86 12.77
CA ALA A 99 -1.82 1.69 14.17
C ALA A 99 -2.70 2.83 14.70
N ALA A 100 -2.62 4.01 14.09
CA ALA A 100 -3.41 5.20 14.44
C ALA A 100 -4.58 5.43 13.46
N ASP A 101 -4.30 5.44 12.16
CA ASP A 101 -5.25 5.67 11.08
C ASP A 101 -4.91 4.82 9.86
N ALA A 102 -5.58 3.69 9.71
CA ALA A 102 -5.33 2.77 8.62
C ALA A 102 -5.80 3.30 7.26
N SER A 103 -6.79 4.20 7.21
CA SER A 103 -7.28 4.77 5.96
C SER A 103 -6.26 5.72 5.33
N LEU A 104 -5.69 6.62 6.13
CA LEU A 104 -4.66 7.55 5.66
C LEU A 104 -3.32 6.84 5.42
N ALA A 105 -3.01 5.80 6.20
CA ALA A 105 -1.88 4.92 5.93
C ALA A 105 -2.02 4.19 4.58
N GLN A 106 -3.23 3.78 4.21
CA GLN A 106 -3.52 3.20 2.89
C GLN A 106 -3.25 4.23 1.77
N ILE A 107 -3.75 5.46 1.88
CA ILE A 107 -3.49 6.50 0.87
C ILE A 107 -1.99 6.71 0.69
N LEU A 108 -1.22 6.80 1.78
CA LEU A 108 0.23 6.98 1.70
C LEU A 108 0.94 5.76 1.10
N LEU A 109 0.50 4.54 1.42
CA LEU A 109 1.03 3.32 0.82
C LEU A 109 0.82 3.31 -0.70
N TYR A 110 -0.39 3.62 -1.15
CA TYR A 110 -0.70 3.70 -2.58
C TYR A 110 0.10 4.80 -3.26
N HIS A 111 0.24 5.95 -2.62
CA HIS A 111 1.13 7.00 -3.13
C HIS A 111 2.57 6.50 -3.34
N TYR A 112 3.16 5.80 -2.36
CA TYR A 112 4.52 5.24 -2.50
C TYR A 112 4.64 4.28 -3.69
N VAL A 113 3.66 3.39 -3.85
CA VAL A 113 3.63 2.45 -4.97
C VAL A 113 3.42 3.16 -6.31
N ASN A 114 2.53 4.14 -6.35
CA ASN A 114 2.20 4.86 -7.57
C ASN A 114 3.37 5.73 -8.05
N SER A 115 3.96 6.54 -7.16
CA SER A 115 5.11 7.38 -7.50
C SER A 115 6.37 6.56 -7.84
N ALA A 116 6.52 5.38 -7.25
CA ALA A 116 7.61 4.46 -7.58
C ALA A 116 7.61 3.99 -9.05
N ASN A 117 6.49 4.10 -9.77
CA ASN A 117 6.46 3.82 -11.20
C ASN A 117 7.39 4.75 -12.00
N ILE A 118 7.80 5.90 -11.45
CA ILE A 118 8.86 6.73 -12.02
C ILE A 118 10.15 5.90 -12.17
N ALA A 119 10.55 5.15 -11.14
CA ALA A 119 11.75 4.30 -11.19
C ALA A 119 11.53 3.00 -11.97
N PHE A 120 10.35 2.37 -11.83
CA PHE A 120 10.08 1.06 -12.41
C PHE A 120 9.70 1.10 -13.90
N SER A 121 9.08 2.19 -14.37
CA SER A 121 8.47 2.25 -15.71
C SER A 121 8.98 3.38 -16.58
N ALA A 122 9.37 4.55 -16.01
CA ALA A 122 9.77 5.68 -16.82
C ALA A 122 11.18 5.53 -17.42
N PRO A 123 11.39 5.99 -18.66
CA PRO A 123 12.73 6.13 -19.23
C PRO A 123 13.62 7.00 -18.34
N GLU A 124 14.90 6.67 -18.24
CA GLU A 124 15.83 7.39 -17.37
C GLU A 124 15.86 8.89 -17.63
N SER A 125 15.88 9.28 -18.90
CA SER A 125 15.89 10.67 -19.34
C SER A 125 14.69 11.49 -18.88
N GLU A 126 13.57 10.82 -18.51
CA GLU A 126 12.33 11.46 -18.13
C GLU A 126 12.10 11.50 -16.60
N ARG A 127 12.86 10.70 -15.84
CA ARG A 127 12.62 10.51 -14.40
C ARG A 127 12.81 11.79 -13.60
N GLU A 128 13.85 12.57 -13.87
CA GLU A 128 14.14 13.81 -13.14
C GLU A 128 12.97 14.77 -13.12
N ARG A 129 12.32 14.99 -14.26
CA ARG A 129 11.18 15.92 -14.33
C ARG A 129 9.97 15.46 -13.50
N PHE A 130 9.70 14.14 -13.48
CA PHE A 130 8.63 13.58 -12.67
C PHE A 130 8.95 13.68 -11.18
N TYR A 131 10.19 13.35 -10.77
CA TYR A 131 10.63 13.51 -9.39
C TYR A 131 10.56 14.95 -8.94
N ARG A 132 11.07 15.91 -9.73
CA ARG A 132 11.01 17.32 -9.38
C ARG A 132 9.58 17.80 -9.21
N ALA A 133 8.70 17.49 -10.14
CA ALA A 133 7.28 17.87 -10.05
C ALA A 133 6.62 17.28 -8.79
N THR A 134 6.87 16.01 -8.48
CA THR A 134 6.34 15.32 -7.30
C THR A 134 6.85 15.95 -6.00
N ILE A 135 8.16 16.19 -5.91
CA ILE A 135 8.81 16.71 -4.70
C ILE A 135 8.45 18.18 -4.46
N GLU A 136 8.58 19.04 -5.48
CA GLU A 136 8.28 20.48 -5.39
C GLU A 136 6.81 20.72 -5.08
N GLY A 137 5.91 19.94 -5.70
CA GLY A 137 4.47 19.99 -5.48
C GLY A 137 4.02 19.27 -4.20
N ARG A 138 4.88 18.49 -3.57
CA ARG A 138 4.49 17.56 -2.47
C ARG A 138 3.26 16.72 -2.86
N TRP A 139 3.28 16.20 -4.09
CA TRP A 139 2.13 15.53 -4.67
C TRP A 139 1.83 14.22 -3.96
N LEU A 140 0.56 14.00 -3.65
CA LEU A 140 0.01 12.68 -3.36
C LEU A 140 -0.55 12.09 -4.66
N TRP A 141 -0.05 10.90 -5.01
CA TRP A 141 -0.47 10.16 -6.20
C TRP A 141 -1.59 9.20 -5.82
N GLY A 142 -2.79 9.45 -6.32
CA GLY A 142 -3.86 8.45 -6.36
C GLY A 142 -3.70 7.52 -7.55
N ASP A 143 -4.53 6.49 -7.63
CA ASP A 143 -4.48 5.53 -8.74
C ASP A 143 -5.82 5.24 -9.41
N SER A 144 -5.74 4.82 -10.67
CA SER A 144 -6.82 4.25 -11.47
C SER A 144 -6.23 3.13 -12.33
N VAL A 145 -5.64 2.13 -11.65
CA VAL A 145 -4.83 1.07 -12.29
C VAL A 145 -5.42 -0.32 -12.18
N ASN A 146 -6.61 -0.49 -11.55
CA ASN A 146 -7.20 -1.81 -11.33
C ASN A 146 -7.31 -2.59 -12.66
N PRO A 147 -6.53 -3.66 -12.85
CA PRO A 147 -6.40 -4.32 -14.12
C PRO A 147 -7.55 -5.27 -14.46
N VAL A 148 -8.35 -5.66 -13.44
CA VAL A 148 -9.56 -6.48 -13.64
C VAL A 148 -10.81 -5.62 -13.92
N ASP A 149 -10.65 -4.30 -13.97
CA ASP A 149 -11.68 -3.34 -14.36
C ASP A 149 -11.24 -2.65 -15.67
N PRO A 150 -11.46 -3.26 -16.84
CA PRO A 150 -10.85 -2.88 -18.11
C PRO A 150 -11.51 -1.70 -18.81
N ASP A 151 -12.41 -0.99 -18.14
CA ASP A 151 -13.30 0.00 -18.76
C ASP A 151 -12.61 1.33 -19.12
N LEU A 152 -11.28 1.35 -19.29
CA LEU A 152 -10.54 2.53 -19.78
C LEU A 152 -9.95 2.29 -21.16
N GLU A 153 -10.26 3.18 -22.07
CA GLU A 153 -9.79 3.15 -23.46
C GLU A 153 -8.97 4.40 -23.81
N LEU A 154 -7.78 4.19 -24.39
CA LEU A 154 -6.97 5.23 -25.01
C LEU A 154 -7.20 5.23 -26.50
N THR A 155 -7.75 6.31 -27.06
CA THR A 155 -7.86 6.51 -28.50
C THR A 155 -6.76 7.47 -28.96
N PRO A 156 -5.92 7.11 -29.96
CA PRO A 156 -4.93 8.02 -30.53
C PRO A 156 -5.56 9.33 -31.02
N ARG A 157 -4.99 10.48 -30.65
CA ARG A 157 -5.50 11.79 -31.04
C ARG A 157 -4.38 12.82 -31.20
N GLY A 158 -4.04 13.12 -32.44
CA GLY A 158 -2.91 13.99 -32.76
C GLY A 158 -1.59 13.35 -32.35
N ASP A 159 -0.81 14.04 -31.50
CA ASP A 159 0.47 13.61 -30.92
C ASP A 159 0.35 12.90 -29.56
N GLY A 160 -0.86 12.63 -29.11
CA GLY A 160 -1.17 11.97 -27.82
C GLY A 160 -2.39 11.10 -27.92
N PHE A 161 -3.17 11.06 -26.83
CA PHE A 161 -4.35 10.21 -26.71
C PHE A 161 -5.52 10.97 -26.07
N GLU A 162 -6.71 10.40 -26.24
CA GLU A 162 -7.92 10.74 -25.51
C GLU A 162 -8.34 9.55 -24.67
N LEU A 163 -8.53 9.78 -23.35
CA LEU A 163 -8.93 8.75 -22.39
C LEU A 163 -10.41 8.88 -22.10
N ASN A 164 -11.11 7.74 -22.18
CA ASN A 164 -12.51 7.62 -21.80
C ASN A 164 -12.74 6.35 -20.98
N GLY A 165 -13.76 6.38 -20.09
CA GLY A 165 -14.22 5.23 -19.34
C GLY A 165 -14.43 5.48 -17.85
N LEU A 166 -14.52 4.37 -17.08
CA LEU A 166 -14.76 4.37 -15.64
C LEU A 166 -13.78 3.40 -14.96
N LYS A 167 -13.16 3.84 -13.88
CA LYS A 167 -12.40 2.97 -12.96
C LYS A 167 -13.04 2.97 -11.59
N ARG A 168 -13.07 1.79 -10.96
CA ARG A 168 -13.49 1.60 -9.57
C ARG A 168 -12.26 1.35 -8.70
N PHE A 169 -12.43 1.55 -7.40
CA PHE A 169 -11.35 1.36 -6.41
C PHE A 169 -10.12 2.24 -6.67
N SER A 170 -10.38 3.50 -7.06
CA SER A 170 -9.34 4.49 -7.38
C SER A 170 -8.87 5.19 -6.10
N THR A 171 -7.99 4.52 -5.34
CA THR A 171 -7.51 4.98 -4.03
C THR A 171 -6.81 6.34 -4.12
N GLY A 172 -7.23 7.28 -3.28
CA GLY A 172 -6.60 8.59 -3.11
C GLY A 172 -6.85 9.59 -4.25
N VAL A 173 -7.59 9.24 -5.31
CA VAL A 173 -7.77 10.16 -6.47
C VAL A 173 -8.55 11.41 -6.08
N SER A 174 -9.64 11.29 -5.31
CA SER A 174 -10.43 12.47 -4.90
C SER A 174 -9.68 13.45 -4.01
N SER A 175 -8.63 12.97 -3.32
CA SER A 175 -7.86 13.73 -2.33
C SER A 175 -6.42 14.04 -2.77
N GLY A 176 -5.95 13.40 -3.84
CA GLY A 176 -4.57 13.53 -4.36
C GLY A 176 -4.38 14.69 -5.32
N ASP A 177 -3.16 14.85 -5.79
CA ASP A 177 -2.74 15.91 -6.72
C ASP A 177 -2.49 15.34 -8.12
N ALA A 178 -2.05 14.08 -8.20
CA ALA A 178 -1.78 13.36 -9.43
C ALA A 178 -2.49 12.00 -9.43
N VAL A 179 -2.84 11.50 -10.61
CA VAL A 179 -3.49 10.21 -10.82
C VAL A 179 -2.62 9.35 -11.73
N LEU A 180 -2.16 8.22 -11.20
CA LEU A 180 -1.56 7.15 -12.01
C LEU A 180 -2.67 6.37 -12.72
N VAL A 181 -2.56 6.18 -14.01
CA VAL A 181 -3.56 5.48 -14.81
C VAL A 181 -2.92 4.42 -15.67
N ASN A 182 -3.56 3.25 -15.74
CA ASN A 182 -3.28 2.22 -16.75
C ASN A 182 -4.47 2.12 -17.69
N ALA A 183 -4.23 2.25 -19.00
CA ALA A 183 -5.28 2.10 -20.00
C ALA A 183 -4.77 1.45 -21.28
N VAL A 184 -5.67 0.73 -21.97
CA VAL A 184 -5.36 0.00 -23.21
C VAL A 184 -5.57 0.92 -24.40
N ILE A 185 -4.62 0.92 -25.32
CA ILE A 185 -4.77 1.60 -26.62
C ILE A 185 -5.82 0.84 -27.43
N ALA A 186 -6.93 1.51 -27.76
CA ALA A 186 -8.09 0.89 -28.39
C ALA A 186 -7.92 0.65 -29.89
N THR A 187 -7.16 1.50 -30.60
CA THR A 187 -7.04 1.50 -32.07
C THR A 187 -5.64 1.91 -32.53
N GLY A 188 -5.34 1.67 -33.81
CA GLY A 188 -4.06 2.01 -34.43
C GLY A 188 -3.02 0.90 -34.36
N ASP A 189 -1.77 1.21 -34.74
CA ASP A 189 -0.69 0.20 -34.86
C ASP A 189 -0.26 -0.37 -33.48
N ARG A 190 -0.56 0.34 -32.41
CA ARG A 190 -0.26 -0.07 -31.03
C ARG A 190 -1.50 -0.58 -30.29
N ALA A 191 -2.58 -0.91 -30.99
CA ALA A 191 -3.81 -1.40 -30.36
C ALA A 191 -3.54 -2.66 -29.51
N GLY A 192 -4.06 -2.69 -28.31
CA GLY A 192 -3.86 -3.74 -27.31
C GLY A 192 -2.68 -3.53 -26.36
N GLU A 193 -1.82 -2.55 -26.61
CA GLU A 193 -0.79 -2.17 -25.62
C GLU A 193 -1.43 -1.42 -24.45
N THR A 194 -0.97 -1.70 -23.24
CA THR A 194 -1.34 -0.94 -22.03
C THR A 194 -0.27 0.08 -21.73
N LEU A 195 -0.67 1.34 -21.59
CA LEU A 195 0.21 2.42 -21.17
C LEU A 195 -0.02 2.76 -19.70
N THR A 196 1.06 3.10 -19.00
CA THR A 196 1.07 3.73 -17.68
C THR A 196 1.42 5.21 -17.86
N PHE A 197 0.60 6.09 -17.30
CA PHE A 197 0.79 7.54 -17.41
C PHE A 197 0.27 8.24 -16.16
N VAL A 198 0.73 9.47 -15.93
CA VAL A 198 0.34 10.29 -14.79
C VAL A 198 -0.31 11.59 -15.25
N LEU A 199 -1.47 11.90 -14.68
CA LEU A 199 -2.24 13.09 -14.99
C LEU A 199 -2.38 13.97 -13.76
N PRO A 200 -2.38 15.32 -13.90
CA PRO A 200 -2.88 16.20 -12.86
C PRO A 200 -4.33 15.86 -12.51
N ARG A 201 -4.64 15.74 -11.22
CA ARG A 201 -5.98 15.32 -10.76
C ARG A 201 -7.09 16.27 -11.18
N ASP A 202 -6.78 17.57 -11.30
CA ASP A 202 -7.72 18.63 -11.68
C ASP A 202 -7.92 18.77 -13.20
N ARG A 203 -7.34 17.86 -13.98
CA ARG A 203 -7.50 17.86 -15.44
C ARG A 203 -8.96 17.76 -15.82
N ALA A 204 -9.40 18.60 -16.79
CA ALA A 204 -10.75 18.57 -17.32
C ALA A 204 -11.13 17.15 -17.81
N GLY A 205 -12.28 16.68 -17.39
CA GLY A 205 -12.80 15.34 -17.73
C GLY A 205 -12.49 14.26 -16.70
N ILE A 206 -11.70 14.51 -15.67
CA ILE A 206 -11.47 13.60 -14.53
C ILE A 206 -12.50 13.94 -13.44
N GLU A 207 -13.42 13.01 -13.17
CA GLU A 207 -14.52 13.18 -12.22
C GLU A 207 -14.53 12.05 -11.18
N PRO A 208 -14.01 12.24 -9.94
CA PRO A 208 -14.29 11.35 -8.82
C PRO A 208 -15.77 11.37 -8.47
N LEU A 209 -16.40 10.18 -8.29
CA LEU A 209 -17.85 10.08 -8.13
C LEU A 209 -18.31 10.18 -6.66
N GLY A 210 -17.41 10.14 -5.68
CA GLY A 210 -17.76 10.23 -4.26
C GLY A 210 -18.62 9.05 -3.76
N ASP A 211 -18.48 7.89 -4.36
CA ASP A 211 -19.32 6.70 -4.12
C ASP A 211 -18.67 5.69 -3.16
N TRP A 212 -17.61 6.08 -2.43
CA TRP A 212 -16.94 5.23 -1.46
C TRP A 212 -17.72 5.17 -0.14
N ASP A 213 -18.54 4.15 0.03
CA ASP A 213 -19.31 3.88 1.26
C ASP A 213 -19.12 2.42 1.69
N PHE A 214 -18.01 2.15 2.35
CA PHE A 214 -17.60 0.81 2.75
C PHE A 214 -17.57 0.67 4.28
N LEU A 215 -17.57 -0.59 4.74
CA LEU A 215 -17.58 -0.94 6.17
C LEU A 215 -16.38 -0.34 6.93
N GLY A 216 -15.21 -0.38 6.34
CA GLY A 216 -13.95 0.16 6.86
C GLY A 216 -13.15 0.83 5.76
N GLN A 217 -11.96 1.33 6.11
CA GLN A 217 -11.13 2.17 5.22
C GLN A 217 -11.92 3.35 4.65
N ARG A 218 -12.78 3.92 5.48
CA ARG A 218 -13.80 4.87 5.04
C ARG A 218 -13.21 6.16 4.49
N GLN A 219 -12.02 6.54 4.98
CA GLN A 219 -11.29 7.73 4.52
C GLN A 219 -10.16 7.41 3.54
N SER A 220 -10.17 6.25 2.87
CA SER A 220 -9.15 5.93 1.87
C SER A 220 -9.40 6.55 0.49
N ALA A 221 -10.52 7.28 0.32
CA ALA A 221 -10.89 7.92 -0.94
C ALA A 221 -10.79 6.96 -2.15
N SER A 222 -11.32 5.73 -1.98
CA SER A 222 -11.16 4.64 -2.95
C SER A 222 -12.36 4.46 -3.88
N GLY A 223 -13.12 5.53 -4.13
CA GLY A 223 -14.30 5.54 -4.98
C GLY A 223 -14.02 5.32 -6.46
N SER A 224 -15.07 5.46 -7.25
CA SER A 224 -14.99 5.39 -8.71
C SER A 224 -14.57 6.74 -9.31
N VAL A 225 -13.85 6.67 -10.44
CA VAL A 225 -13.44 7.84 -11.22
C VAL A 225 -13.89 7.67 -12.66
N ARG A 226 -14.61 8.67 -13.18
CA ARG A 226 -15.00 8.76 -14.58
C ARG A 226 -14.01 9.62 -15.34
N PHE A 227 -13.65 9.16 -16.53
CA PHE A 227 -12.82 9.87 -17.49
C PHE A 227 -13.67 10.15 -18.75
N THR A 228 -13.75 11.42 -19.16
CA THR A 228 -14.55 11.82 -20.31
C THR A 228 -13.75 12.79 -21.19
N GLY A 229 -13.29 12.29 -22.34
CA GLY A 229 -12.52 13.09 -23.30
C GLY A 229 -11.22 13.66 -22.71
N VAL A 230 -10.59 12.94 -21.76
CA VAL A 230 -9.39 13.44 -21.07
C VAL A 230 -8.20 13.37 -22.01
N ARG A 231 -7.56 14.51 -22.25
CA ARG A 231 -6.32 14.59 -23.02
C ARG A 231 -5.18 13.95 -22.25
N VAL A 232 -4.43 13.05 -22.91
CA VAL A 232 -3.16 12.47 -22.44
C VAL A 232 -2.06 12.87 -23.38
N ASP A 233 -1.10 13.67 -22.92
CA ASP A 233 0.02 14.12 -23.73
C ASP A 233 1.17 13.10 -23.68
N ALA A 234 1.98 13.03 -24.75
CA ALA A 234 3.10 12.11 -24.81
C ALA A 234 4.08 12.27 -23.64
N SER A 235 4.23 13.49 -23.12
CA SER A 235 5.07 13.83 -21.98
C SER A 235 4.55 13.27 -20.65
N GLU A 236 3.31 12.82 -20.54
CA GLU A 236 2.70 12.29 -19.31
C GLU A 236 2.84 10.77 -19.22
N ILE A 237 3.28 10.13 -20.30
CA ILE A 237 3.44 8.68 -20.38
C ILE A 237 4.72 8.28 -19.66
N LEU A 238 4.58 7.42 -18.63
CA LEU A 238 5.70 6.80 -17.93
C LEU A 238 6.28 5.64 -18.75
N GLY A 239 5.45 4.87 -19.45
CA GLY A 239 5.89 3.76 -20.27
C GLY A 239 4.79 2.78 -20.61
N ALA A 240 5.15 1.76 -21.40
CA ALA A 240 4.29 0.59 -21.60
C ALA A 240 4.39 -0.34 -20.39
N LEU A 241 3.27 -0.98 -20.08
CA LEU A 241 3.23 -2.02 -19.06
C LEU A 241 3.95 -3.26 -19.60
N VAL A 242 4.99 -3.70 -18.91
CA VAL A 242 5.85 -4.81 -19.36
C VAL A 242 6.07 -5.83 -18.25
N ASP A 243 6.06 -7.12 -18.64
CA ASP A 243 6.34 -8.24 -17.72
C ASP A 243 7.86 -8.46 -17.59
N GLU A 244 8.55 -7.47 -17.03
CA GLU A 244 9.98 -7.56 -16.78
C GLU A 244 10.29 -7.73 -15.31
N PRO A 245 11.32 -8.50 -14.93
CA PRO A 245 11.60 -8.82 -13.54
C PRO A 245 11.68 -7.60 -12.63
N PHE A 246 12.45 -6.57 -13.03
CA PHE A 246 12.58 -5.36 -12.20
C PHE A 246 11.29 -4.53 -12.18
N ALA A 247 10.66 -4.29 -13.34
CA ALA A 247 9.44 -3.50 -13.43
C ALA A 247 8.28 -4.12 -12.64
N THR A 248 8.18 -5.46 -12.65
CA THR A 248 7.13 -6.17 -11.92
C THR A 248 7.34 -6.26 -10.41
N LEU A 249 8.48 -5.77 -9.86
CA LEU A 249 8.68 -5.67 -8.40
C LEU A 249 7.68 -4.74 -7.73
N ILE A 250 7.01 -3.88 -8.47
CA ILE A 250 5.95 -3.02 -7.94
C ILE A 250 4.83 -3.83 -7.28
N THR A 251 4.47 -4.99 -7.82
CA THR A 251 3.44 -5.86 -7.26
C THR A 251 3.84 -6.48 -5.92
N PRO A 252 5.00 -7.15 -5.75
CA PRO A 252 5.43 -7.55 -4.41
C PRO A 252 5.60 -6.37 -3.45
N SER A 253 6.00 -5.19 -3.92
CA SER A 253 6.11 -4.00 -3.06
C SER A 253 4.76 -3.64 -2.42
N ILE A 254 3.68 -3.55 -3.20
CA ILE A 254 2.34 -3.26 -2.65
C ILE A 254 1.86 -4.37 -1.73
N GLN A 255 2.11 -5.64 -2.05
CA GLN A 255 1.70 -6.78 -1.22
C GLN A 255 2.40 -6.79 0.14
N LEU A 256 3.70 -6.43 0.19
CA LEU A 256 4.43 -6.27 1.44
C LEU A 256 3.93 -5.06 2.23
N GLY A 257 3.55 -3.98 1.54
CA GLY A 257 2.88 -2.83 2.13
C GLY A 257 1.55 -3.21 2.79
N PHE A 258 0.72 -4.03 2.14
CA PHE A 258 -0.51 -4.56 2.74
C PHE A 258 -0.24 -5.37 4.01
N GLY A 259 0.79 -6.23 4.00
CA GLY A 259 1.20 -6.97 5.19
C GLY A 259 1.56 -6.05 6.36
N ASN A 260 2.27 -4.94 6.09
CA ASN A 260 2.61 -3.95 7.11
C ASN A 260 1.39 -3.12 7.56
N LEU A 261 0.47 -2.80 6.65
CA LEU A 261 -0.81 -2.15 6.99
C LEU A 261 -1.61 -3.02 7.99
N TYR A 262 -1.77 -4.31 7.72
CA TYR A 262 -2.48 -5.24 8.60
C TYR A 262 -1.78 -5.40 9.95
N LEU A 263 -0.47 -5.53 9.96
CA LEU A 263 0.32 -5.61 11.19
C LEU A 263 0.17 -4.34 12.04
N GLY A 264 0.18 -3.15 11.42
CA GLY A 264 -0.06 -1.89 12.10
C GLY A 264 -1.47 -1.82 12.72
N ILE A 265 -2.50 -2.25 12.00
CA ILE A 265 -3.87 -2.34 12.53
C ILE A 265 -3.91 -3.26 13.76
N ALA A 266 -3.25 -4.42 13.73
CA ALA A 266 -3.18 -5.34 14.87
C ALA A 266 -2.47 -4.70 16.07
N GLN A 267 -1.35 -4.02 15.86
CA GLN A 267 -0.61 -3.31 16.89
C GLN A 267 -1.44 -2.18 17.52
N GLY A 268 -2.17 -1.42 16.70
CA GLY A 268 -3.09 -0.37 17.15
C GLY A 268 -4.22 -0.92 18.01
N ALA A 269 -4.84 -2.04 17.59
CA ALA A 269 -5.88 -2.72 18.36
C ALA A 269 -5.36 -3.22 19.71
N LEU A 270 -4.16 -3.80 19.75
CA LEU A 270 -3.50 -4.23 20.98
C LEU A 270 -3.21 -3.04 21.91
N ALA A 271 -2.67 -1.94 21.40
CA ALA A 271 -2.38 -0.74 22.18
C ALA A 271 -3.66 -0.13 22.78
N LYS A 272 -4.70 0.01 21.98
CA LYS A 272 -6.02 0.48 22.41
C LYS A 272 -6.62 -0.45 23.45
N GLY A 273 -6.60 -1.76 23.19
CA GLY A 273 -7.10 -2.80 24.10
C GLY A 273 -6.37 -2.78 25.44
N ARG A 274 -5.03 -2.65 25.42
CA ARG A 274 -4.22 -2.51 26.64
C ARG A 274 -4.66 -1.31 27.47
N GLY A 275 -4.85 -0.14 26.84
CA GLY A 275 -5.33 1.06 27.53
C GLY A 275 -6.68 0.83 28.22
N LEU A 276 -7.63 0.22 27.52
CA LEU A 276 -8.95 -0.12 28.05
C LEU A 276 -8.88 -1.11 29.21
N THR A 277 -8.03 -2.14 29.09
CA THR A 277 -7.84 -3.18 30.12
C THR A 277 -7.24 -2.58 31.39
N LEU A 278 -6.19 -1.74 31.27
CA LEU A 278 -5.55 -1.09 32.41
C LEU A 278 -6.45 -0.05 33.09
N GLY A 279 -7.32 0.60 32.32
CA GLY A 279 -8.31 1.56 32.86
C GLY A 279 -9.48 0.91 33.60
N ARG A 280 -9.64 -0.41 33.50
CA ARG A 280 -10.74 -1.13 34.12
C ARG A 280 -10.48 -1.36 35.62
N LYS A 281 -11.35 -0.82 36.47
CA LYS A 281 -11.17 -0.85 37.94
C LYS A 281 -11.51 -2.19 38.56
N ASN A 282 -12.56 -2.86 38.05
CA ASN A 282 -13.11 -4.06 38.69
C ASN A 282 -12.80 -5.32 37.86
N SER A 283 -12.22 -6.31 38.54
CA SER A 283 -12.08 -7.67 38.05
C SER A 283 -13.45 -8.37 37.96
N TRP A 284 -13.49 -9.50 37.25
CA TRP A 284 -14.65 -10.40 37.30
C TRP A 284 -14.76 -10.96 38.74
N PHE A 285 -15.97 -10.96 39.31
CA PHE A 285 -16.18 -11.30 40.72
C PHE A 285 -15.75 -12.73 41.10
N LEU A 286 -15.64 -13.64 40.18
CA LEU A 286 -15.14 -14.99 40.38
C LEU A 286 -13.65 -15.15 40.13
N SER A 287 -12.93 -14.11 39.67
CA SER A 287 -11.52 -14.21 39.29
C SER A 287 -10.58 -14.33 40.50
N GLY A 288 -10.99 -13.89 41.71
CA GLY A 288 -10.18 -13.91 42.91
C GLY A 288 -8.97 -12.98 42.89
N VAL A 289 -8.90 -12.03 41.94
CA VAL A 289 -7.80 -11.06 41.83
C VAL A 289 -8.26 -9.63 42.16
N GLU A 290 -7.33 -8.79 42.59
CA GLU A 290 -7.64 -7.41 42.97
C GLU A 290 -7.93 -6.51 41.76
N THR A 291 -7.16 -6.65 40.69
CA THR A 291 -7.30 -5.82 39.47
C THR A 291 -7.58 -6.66 38.26
N TYR A 292 -8.30 -6.09 37.30
CA TYR A 292 -8.63 -6.77 36.06
C TYR A 292 -7.40 -7.20 35.24
N ALA A 293 -6.33 -6.42 35.29
CA ALA A 293 -5.07 -6.74 34.61
C ALA A 293 -4.31 -7.92 35.26
N GLN A 294 -4.73 -8.40 36.44
CA GLN A 294 -4.18 -9.59 37.09
C GLN A 294 -4.93 -10.86 36.73
N ASP A 295 -6.08 -10.75 36.04
CA ASP A 295 -6.89 -11.89 35.66
C ASP A 295 -6.06 -12.85 34.77
N PRO A 296 -5.95 -14.15 35.13
CA PRO A 296 -5.10 -15.09 34.43
C PRO A 296 -5.55 -15.34 32.97
N PHE A 297 -6.84 -15.25 32.67
CA PHE A 297 -7.35 -15.42 31.30
C PHE A 297 -7.04 -14.21 30.44
N VAL A 298 -7.17 -12.99 30.99
CA VAL A 298 -6.78 -11.75 30.32
C VAL A 298 -5.28 -11.77 30.01
N ARG A 299 -4.45 -12.11 30.99
CA ARG A 299 -2.98 -12.21 30.81
C ARG A 299 -2.60 -13.26 29.78
N ARG A 300 -3.23 -14.44 29.80
CA ARG A 300 -3.01 -15.49 28.83
C ARG A 300 -3.31 -15.02 27.41
N LEU A 301 -4.45 -14.36 27.21
CA LEU A 301 -4.85 -13.84 25.90
C LEU A 301 -3.85 -12.81 25.37
N TYR A 302 -3.49 -11.81 26.19
CA TYR A 302 -2.46 -10.85 25.76
C TYR A 302 -1.12 -11.50 25.49
N GLY A 303 -0.71 -12.51 26.29
CA GLY A 303 0.54 -13.25 26.05
C GLY A 303 0.55 -13.92 24.68
N GLU A 304 -0.53 -14.55 24.28
CA GLU A 304 -0.70 -15.19 22.97
C GLU A 304 -0.68 -14.15 21.83
N LEU A 305 -1.55 -13.13 21.90
CA LEU A 305 -1.67 -12.12 20.84
C LEU A 305 -0.39 -11.32 20.64
N VAL A 306 0.28 -10.93 21.73
CA VAL A 306 1.55 -10.18 21.69
C VAL A 306 2.67 -11.05 21.09
N ALA A 307 2.77 -12.33 21.47
CA ALA A 307 3.78 -13.25 20.92
C ALA A 307 3.61 -13.44 19.41
N HIS A 308 2.36 -13.65 18.94
CA HIS A 308 2.07 -13.78 17.50
C HIS A 308 2.38 -12.47 16.75
N THR A 309 2.04 -11.32 17.34
CA THR A 309 2.33 -10.01 16.73
C THR A 309 3.84 -9.79 16.61
N ALA A 310 4.62 -10.12 17.64
CA ALA A 310 6.08 -10.01 17.60
C ALA A 310 6.70 -10.93 16.53
N ALA A 311 6.19 -12.15 16.39
CA ALA A 311 6.65 -13.07 15.34
C ALA A 311 6.34 -12.55 13.93
N ALA A 312 5.14 -11.99 13.72
CA ALA A 312 4.75 -11.40 12.44
C ALA A 312 5.59 -10.14 12.11
N GLU A 313 5.89 -9.33 13.12
CA GLU A 313 6.77 -8.16 12.98
C GLU A 313 8.18 -8.55 12.56
N ALA A 314 8.78 -9.53 13.23
CA ALA A 314 10.10 -10.05 12.87
C ALA A 314 10.14 -10.61 11.45
N LEU A 315 9.06 -11.30 11.00
CA LEU A 315 8.93 -11.79 9.63
C LEU A 315 8.85 -10.61 8.64
N ALA A 316 8.01 -9.61 8.90
CA ALA A 316 7.83 -8.46 8.03
C ALA A 316 9.13 -7.63 7.90
N ASP A 317 9.85 -7.40 9.00
CA ASP A 317 11.11 -6.67 9.00
C ASP A 317 12.20 -7.43 8.22
N ARG A 318 12.31 -8.75 8.42
CA ARG A 318 13.23 -9.60 7.65
C ARG A 318 12.94 -9.53 6.14
N VAL A 319 11.67 -9.66 5.77
CA VAL A 319 11.27 -9.65 4.36
C VAL A 319 11.39 -8.26 3.75
N GLY A 320 11.19 -7.19 4.54
CA GLY A 320 11.48 -5.81 4.13
C GLY A 320 12.93 -5.60 3.74
N ALA A 321 13.88 -6.09 4.56
CA ALA A 321 15.31 -6.01 4.24
C ALA A 321 15.68 -6.86 3.00
N LEU A 322 15.05 -8.02 2.80
CA LEU A 322 15.22 -8.81 1.58
C LEU A 322 14.69 -8.08 0.35
N HIS A 323 13.59 -7.35 0.51
CA HIS A 323 13.01 -6.54 -0.58
C HIS A 323 13.92 -5.38 -0.97
N ASP A 324 14.49 -4.64 -0.01
CA ASP A 324 15.49 -3.63 -0.27
C ASP A 324 16.68 -4.21 -1.07
N ALA A 325 17.19 -5.36 -0.63
CA ALA A 325 18.31 -6.03 -1.30
C ALA A 325 17.97 -6.46 -2.73
N GLU A 326 16.74 -6.92 -3.00
CA GLU A 326 16.31 -7.30 -4.34
C GLU A 326 16.13 -6.08 -5.25
N VAL A 327 15.49 -5.01 -4.75
CA VAL A 327 15.33 -3.76 -5.50
C VAL A 327 16.68 -3.13 -5.83
N ALA A 328 17.64 -3.18 -4.90
CA ALA A 328 19.00 -2.64 -5.10
C ALA A 328 19.77 -3.36 -6.22
N ARG A 329 19.36 -4.55 -6.64
CA ARG A 329 19.96 -5.23 -7.80
C ARG A 329 19.64 -4.57 -9.14
N GLY A 330 18.59 -3.75 -9.21
CA GLY A 330 18.19 -3.06 -10.44
C GLY A 330 18.07 -4.00 -11.64
N ALA A 331 18.82 -3.73 -12.71
CA ALA A 331 18.82 -4.54 -13.93
C ALA A 331 19.30 -6.01 -13.74
N ALA A 332 19.92 -6.34 -12.61
CA ALA A 332 20.35 -7.71 -12.29
C ALA A 332 19.24 -8.56 -11.63
N VAL A 333 18.04 -8.02 -11.42
CA VAL A 333 16.87 -8.80 -10.97
C VAL A 333 16.51 -9.80 -12.05
N THR A 334 16.37 -11.08 -11.69
CA THR A 334 15.96 -12.14 -12.60
C THR A 334 14.54 -12.61 -12.29
N ALA A 335 13.93 -13.33 -13.22
CA ALA A 335 12.60 -13.91 -12.99
C ALA A 335 12.59 -14.83 -11.76
N GLU A 336 13.68 -15.61 -11.55
CA GLU A 336 13.82 -16.53 -10.43
C GLU A 336 13.95 -15.77 -9.09
N SER A 337 14.80 -14.72 -9.03
CA SER A 337 14.98 -13.96 -7.80
C SER A 337 13.72 -13.16 -7.44
N ARG A 338 13.07 -12.58 -8.45
CA ARG A 338 11.78 -11.91 -8.28
C ARG A 338 10.69 -12.87 -7.79
N ALA A 339 10.60 -14.09 -8.34
CA ALA A 339 9.64 -15.09 -7.92
C ALA A 339 9.91 -15.56 -6.48
N ALA A 340 11.17 -15.81 -6.12
CA ALA A 340 11.55 -16.15 -4.75
C ALA A 340 11.15 -15.03 -3.76
N GLN A 341 11.35 -13.77 -4.14
CA GLN A 341 10.92 -12.63 -3.35
C GLN A 341 9.40 -12.58 -3.17
N ALA A 342 8.62 -12.84 -4.23
CA ALA A 342 7.16 -12.86 -4.16
C ALA A 342 6.65 -13.93 -3.16
N ILE A 343 7.28 -15.11 -3.10
CA ILE A 343 6.95 -16.17 -2.13
C ILE A 343 7.21 -15.71 -0.68
N GLU A 344 8.34 -15.06 -0.41
CA GLU A 344 8.62 -14.54 0.95
C GLU A 344 7.59 -13.46 1.35
N ILE A 345 7.21 -12.60 0.44
CA ILE A 345 6.20 -11.56 0.66
C ILE A 345 4.80 -12.18 0.86
N ALA A 346 4.44 -13.20 0.07
CA ALA A 346 3.19 -13.92 0.25
C ALA A 346 3.06 -14.52 1.66
N LYS A 347 4.17 -15.03 2.25
CA LYS A 347 4.19 -15.50 3.65
C LYS A 347 3.86 -14.36 4.64
N VAL A 348 4.41 -13.16 4.43
CA VAL A 348 4.08 -11.99 5.28
C VAL A 348 2.59 -11.69 5.19
N LYS A 349 2.05 -11.58 3.98
CA LYS A 349 0.62 -11.27 3.78
C LYS A 349 -0.29 -12.30 4.45
N ILE A 350 -0.02 -13.60 4.26
CA ILE A 350 -0.80 -14.70 4.88
C ILE A 350 -0.80 -14.57 6.40
N VAL A 351 0.37 -14.35 7.01
CA VAL A 351 0.51 -14.28 8.46
C VAL A 351 -0.16 -13.05 9.04
N THR A 352 0.06 -11.88 8.42
CA THR A 352 -0.45 -10.60 8.94
C THR A 352 -1.94 -10.42 8.73
N ASP A 353 -2.51 -10.93 7.62
CA ASP A 353 -3.96 -10.98 7.39
C ASP A 353 -4.67 -11.78 8.48
N ALA A 354 -4.23 -13.02 8.71
CA ALA A 354 -4.80 -13.89 9.73
C ALA A 354 -4.63 -13.30 11.14
N LEU A 355 -3.44 -12.77 11.46
CA LEU A 355 -3.14 -12.15 12.74
C LEU A 355 -4.04 -10.93 13.00
N ALA A 356 -4.17 -10.04 12.03
CA ALA A 356 -4.94 -8.80 12.24
C ALA A 356 -6.42 -9.09 12.45
N LEU A 357 -7.00 -10.03 11.72
CA LEU A 357 -8.37 -10.49 11.93
C LEU A 357 -8.54 -11.18 13.30
N ASP A 358 -7.58 -11.99 13.73
CA ASP A 358 -7.61 -12.66 15.03
C ASP A 358 -7.51 -11.63 16.18
N VAL A 359 -6.52 -10.75 16.16
CA VAL A 359 -6.31 -9.72 17.18
C VAL A 359 -7.53 -8.81 17.29
N THR A 360 -8.01 -8.26 16.18
CA THR A 360 -9.12 -7.30 16.19
C THR A 360 -10.46 -7.92 16.57
N THR A 361 -10.61 -9.24 16.44
CA THR A 361 -11.76 -10.00 16.92
C THR A 361 -11.63 -10.34 18.40
N ARG A 362 -10.48 -10.91 18.81
CA ARG A 362 -10.33 -11.47 20.15
C ARG A 362 -9.99 -10.44 21.23
N ILE A 363 -9.55 -9.24 20.86
CA ILE A 363 -9.25 -8.18 21.83
C ILE A 363 -10.46 -7.84 22.73
N TYR A 364 -11.69 -8.06 22.25
CA TYR A 364 -12.91 -7.87 23.03
C TYR A 364 -13.02 -8.85 24.18
N GLU A 365 -12.45 -10.05 24.11
CA GLU A 365 -12.40 -11.02 25.20
C GLU A 365 -11.61 -10.45 26.40
N ALA A 366 -10.54 -9.67 26.14
CA ALA A 366 -9.77 -9.00 27.18
C ALA A 366 -10.37 -7.68 27.64
N THR A 367 -11.04 -6.93 26.76
CA THR A 367 -11.56 -5.59 27.10
C THR A 367 -12.98 -5.60 27.64
N GLY A 368 -13.73 -6.69 27.36
CA GLY A 368 -15.09 -6.93 27.86
C GLY A 368 -16.17 -6.11 27.16
N SER A 369 -17.42 -6.33 27.54
CA SER A 369 -18.62 -5.79 26.89
C SER A 369 -18.68 -4.27 26.77
N SER A 370 -18.09 -3.53 27.72
CA SER A 370 -18.08 -2.06 27.67
C SER A 370 -17.25 -1.50 26.53
N SER A 371 -16.28 -2.26 26.01
CA SER A 371 -15.45 -1.84 24.87
C SER A 371 -16.18 -1.90 23.53
N ALA A 372 -17.33 -2.59 23.48
CA ALA A 372 -18.20 -2.64 22.29
C ALA A 372 -19.04 -1.37 22.07
N LYS A 373 -18.92 -0.36 22.95
CA LYS A 373 -19.58 0.94 22.74
C LYS A 373 -18.98 1.63 21.50
N SER A 374 -19.81 2.12 20.60
CA SER A 374 -19.37 2.86 19.40
C SER A 374 -18.46 4.04 19.73
N ALA A 375 -18.66 4.71 20.89
CA ALA A 375 -17.82 5.83 21.32
C ALA A 375 -16.37 5.42 21.65
N ILE A 376 -16.10 4.15 21.91
CA ILE A 376 -14.75 3.62 22.14
C ILE A 376 -13.99 3.46 20.82
N GLY A 377 -14.68 3.07 19.76
CA GLY A 377 -14.11 2.92 18.42
C GLY A 377 -13.13 1.74 18.28
N LEU A 378 -13.29 0.68 19.11
CA LEU A 378 -12.44 -0.51 18.99
C LEU A 378 -12.78 -1.31 17.71
N ASP A 379 -14.01 -1.21 17.23
CA ASP A 379 -14.49 -1.79 15.99
C ASP A 379 -13.82 -1.23 14.72
N LEU A 380 -13.27 -0.02 14.81
CA LEU A 380 -12.55 0.62 13.71
C LEU A 380 -11.45 -0.28 13.15
N TYR A 381 -10.66 -0.90 14.02
CA TYR A 381 -9.56 -1.78 13.61
C TYR A 381 -10.07 -3.00 12.85
N TRP A 382 -11.11 -3.67 13.34
CA TRP A 382 -11.70 -4.83 12.66
C TRP A 382 -12.33 -4.44 11.33
N ARG A 383 -13.09 -3.34 11.30
CA ARG A 383 -13.73 -2.84 10.06
C ARG A 383 -12.69 -2.53 8.99
N ASN A 384 -11.59 -1.88 9.38
CA ASN A 384 -10.52 -1.52 8.46
C ASN A 384 -9.81 -2.75 7.89
N VAL A 385 -9.35 -3.68 8.74
CA VAL A 385 -8.69 -4.88 8.23
C VAL A 385 -9.67 -5.76 7.44
N ARG A 386 -10.92 -5.91 7.90
CA ARG A 386 -11.91 -6.73 7.18
C ARG A 386 -12.21 -6.20 5.79
N THR A 387 -12.28 -4.88 5.62
CA THR A 387 -12.48 -4.25 4.32
C THR A 387 -11.28 -4.47 3.40
N HIS A 388 -10.09 -4.11 3.87
CA HIS A 388 -8.89 -4.15 3.03
C HIS A 388 -8.42 -5.58 2.73
N SER A 389 -8.59 -6.53 3.64
CA SER A 389 -8.21 -7.94 3.43
C SER A 389 -8.99 -8.65 2.31
N LEU A 390 -10.06 -8.00 1.80
CA LEU A 390 -10.82 -8.46 0.64
C LEU A 390 -10.31 -7.89 -0.70
N HIS A 391 -9.25 -7.08 -0.67
CA HIS A 391 -8.66 -6.48 -1.87
C HIS A 391 -8.26 -7.55 -2.91
N ASP A 392 -7.59 -8.59 -2.47
CA ASP A 392 -7.32 -9.79 -3.25
C ASP A 392 -7.38 -11.04 -2.35
N PRO A 393 -7.93 -12.16 -2.84
CA PRO A 393 -8.15 -13.33 -2.00
C PRO A 393 -6.82 -13.94 -1.51
N VAL A 394 -6.58 -13.91 -0.20
CA VAL A 394 -5.36 -14.44 0.44
C VAL A 394 -5.17 -15.94 0.18
N ASP A 395 -6.22 -16.66 -0.16
CA ASP A 395 -6.16 -18.10 -0.45
C ASP A 395 -5.30 -18.42 -1.68
N TYR A 396 -5.25 -17.51 -2.67
CA TYR A 396 -4.31 -17.67 -3.79
C TYR A 396 -2.85 -17.56 -3.34
N LYS A 397 -2.54 -16.68 -2.38
CA LYS A 397 -1.19 -16.59 -1.79
C LYS A 397 -0.84 -17.85 -0.98
N LYS A 398 -1.80 -18.46 -0.31
CA LYS A 398 -1.61 -19.76 0.36
C LYS A 398 -1.31 -20.87 -0.66
N LEU A 399 -2.02 -20.90 -1.79
CA LEU A 399 -1.74 -21.85 -2.89
C LEU A 399 -0.33 -21.65 -3.46
N GLU A 400 0.09 -20.40 -3.73
CA GLU A 400 1.42 -20.08 -4.23
C GLU A 400 2.52 -20.59 -3.28
N VAL A 401 2.42 -20.28 -1.99
CA VAL A 401 3.39 -20.73 -0.99
C VAL A 401 3.38 -22.26 -0.83
N GLY A 402 2.20 -22.88 -0.85
CA GLY A 402 2.05 -24.33 -0.75
C GLY A 402 2.64 -25.06 -1.96
N ALA A 403 2.39 -24.61 -3.17
CA ALA A 403 2.94 -25.17 -4.40
C ALA A 403 4.48 -25.04 -4.42
N ASN A 404 4.98 -23.86 -4.07
CA ASN A 404 6.42 -23.64 -3.98
C ASN A 404 7.09 -24.58 -2.97
N TYR A 405 6.50 -24.74 -1.79
CA TYR A 405 7.05 -25.63 -0.75
C TYR A 405 7.07 -27.10 -1.16
N LEU A 406 6.03 -27.58 -1.86
CA LEU A 406 5.87 -29.00 -2.21
C LEU A 406 6.64 -29.37 -3.48
N THR A 407 6.65 -28.53 -4.48
CA THR A 407 7.13 -28.86 -5.84
C THR A 407 8.15 -27.87 -6.40
N GLY A 408 8.40 -26.75 -5.71
CA GLY A 408 9.25 -25.67 -6.21
C GLY A 408 8.56 -24.77 -7.22
N ASP A 409 7.26 -24.95 -7.47
CA ASP A 409 6.52 -24.16 -8.45
C ASP A 409 6.47 -22.68 -8.05
N VAL A 410 6.58 -21.81 -9.03
CA VAL A 410 6.39 -20.37 -8.91
C VAL A 410 5.35 -19.89 -9.92
N GLN A 411 4.67 -18.80 -9.59
CA GLN A 411 3.73 -18.19 -10.51
C GLN A 411 4.47 -17.54 -11.69
N PRO A 412 3.86 -17.49 -12.88
CA PRO A 412 4.39 -16.73 -14.00
C PRO A 412 4.64 -15.27 -13.60
N LEU A 413 5.73 -14.71 -14.13
CA LEU A 413 6.04 -13.30 -13.94
C LEU A 413 4.91 -12.44 -14.55
N SER A 414 4.31 -11.60 -13.72
CA SER A 414 3.27 -10.66 -14.14
C SER A 414 3.12 -9.52 -13.15
N LEU A 415 2.29 -8.56 -13.49
CA LEU A 415 1.88 -7.48 -12.57
C LEU A 415 0.84 -7.90 -11.52
N TYR A 416 0.48 -9.18 -11.48
CA TYR A 416 -0.48 -9.73 -10.51
C TYR A 416 0.15 -10.72 -9.53
N THR A 417 1.32 -11.21 -9.81
CA THR A 417 1.99 -12.29 -9.06
C THR A 417 3.25 -11.81 -8.36
#